data_34b9e70dd122301fe5050933364de3cf
#
_entry.id   34b9e70dd122301fe5050933364de3cf
#
_cell.length_a   1.000
_cell.length_b   1.000
_cell.length_c   1.000
_cell.angle_alpha   90.00
_cell.angle_beta   90.00
_cell.angle_gamma   90.00
#
_symmetry.space_group_name_H-M   'P 1'
#
loop_
_entity.id
_entity.type
_entity.pdbx_description
1 polymer ?
#
loop_
_entity_poly.entity_id
_entity_poly.type
_entity_poly.pdbx_seq_one_letter_code
_entity_poly.pdbx_strand_id
1 'polypeptide(L)'
;MRSVALGSSICRADLHLHNTASDGKYTPAHLVRLAHTAGITLMALTDHETLYGVEEAAAAAAKLGIMFLPGVEINTAAEHEVHVLLYGVTPQMGELTNLLCEISQGRQERAPKFLEKLAALGMKMTLDDLQIPEGTDCNRPIVARALVRKGYVNSTQEAFERYLGVNKPAYVKRNHISTEQLLKMARREGAVPVLAHPGLIQN
;
A
#
# COMPACT_ATOMS: atom_id res chain seq x y z
N MET A 1 -31.05 -6.49 -34.50
CA MET A 1 -30.33 -5.57 -33.59
C MET A 1 -31.31 -5.09 -32.53
N ARG A 2 -31.21 -5.59 -31.30
CA ARG A 2 -32.02 -5.09 -30.18
C ARG A 2 -31.21 -4.00 -29.52
N SER A 3 -31.65 -2.75 -29.61
CA SER A 3 -31.09 -1.64 -28.81
C SER A 3 -31.44 -1.89 -27.34
N VAL A 4 -30.46 -2.15 -26.52
CA VAL A 4 -30.59 -2.10 -25.06
C VAL A 4 -30.59 -0.62 -24.69
N ALA A 5 -31.75 -0.09 -24.31
CA ALA A 5 -31.84 1.23 -23.72
C ALA A 5 -31.12 1.17 -22.37
N LEU A 6 -29.91 1.71 -22.29
CA LEU A 6 -29.26 2.05 -21.04
C LEU A 6 -30.12 3.15 -20.42
N GLY A 7 -30.93 2.79 -19.43
CA GLY A 7 -31.61 3.78 -18.59
C GLY A 7 -30.57 4.75 -18.05
N SER A 8 -30.90 6.03 -17.97
CA SER A 8 -30.09 7.15 -17.56
C SER A 8 -29.77 7.12 -16.04
N SER A 9 -29.27 6.01 -15.52
CA SER A 9 -28.71 5.97 -14.16
C SER A 9 -27.32 6.56 -14.22
N ILE A 10 -27.13 7.64 -13.50
CA ILE A 10 -25.82 8.28 -13.32
C ILE A 10 -24.88 7.25 -12.70
N CYS A 11 -23.84 6.84 -13.42
CA CYS A 11 -22.79 6.00 -12.88
C CYS A 11 -21.96 6.83 -11.90
N ARG A 12 -22.03 6.48 -10.60
CA ARG A 12 -21.17 7.07 -9.57
C ARG A 12 -20.07 6.06 -9.25
N ALA A 13 -18.82 6.47 -9.50
CA ALA A 13 -17.67 5.61 -9.31
C ALA A 13 -16.77 6.11 -8.18
N ASP A 14 -16.23 5.18 -7.40
CA ASP A 14 -15.11 5.41 -6.50
C ASP A 14 -14.05 4.33 -6.75
N LEU A 15 -12.93 4.74 -7.33
CA LEU A 15 -11.92 3.83 -7.86
C LEU A 15 -10.62 3.81 -7.06
N HIS A 16 -10.58 4.48 -5.90
CA HIS A 16 -9.39 4.49 -5.05
C HIS A 16 -9.81 4.36 -3.58
N LEU A 17 -9.96 3.13 -3.13
CA LEU A 17 -10.46 2.80 -1.80
C LEU A 17 -9.52 1.82 -1.10
N HIS A 18 -9.37 2.01 0.22
CA HIS A 18 -8.56 1.17 1.10
C HIS A 18 -9.41 0.58 2.23
N ASN A 19 -9.10 -0.64 2.61
CA ASN A 19 -9.71 -1.31 3.75
C ASN A 19 -8.67 -1.70 4.82
N THR A 20 -9.09 -2.47 5.83
CA THR A 20 -8.19 -2.93 6.91
C THR A 20 -7.12 -3.93 6.47
N ALA A 21 -7.09 -4.35 5.21
CA ALA A 21 -5.99 -5.16 4.68
C ALA A 21 -4.72 -4.32 4.45
N SER A 22 -4.86 -2.98 4.37
CA SER A 22 -3.73 -2.04 4.33
C SER A 22 -3.86 -0.98 5.43
N ASP A 23 -4.25 0.23 5.10
CA ASP A 23 -4.33 1.38 6.00
C ASP A 23 -5.74 1.97 6.11
N GLY A 24 -6.72 1.35 5.49
CA GLY A 24 -8.11 1.73 5.59
C GLY A 24 -8.73 1.39 6.95
N LYS A 25 -9.80 2.08 7.30
CA LYS A 25 -10.47 1.98 8.61
C LYS A 25 -11.48 0.84 8.69
N TYR A 26 -12.07 0.43 7.56
CA TYR A 26 -13.21 -0.48 7.52
C TYR A 26 -12.82 -1.83 6.91
N THR A 27 -13.47 -2.91 7.35
CA THR A 27 -13.32 -4.22 6.69
C THR A 27 -13.82 -4.17 5.25
N PRO A 28 -13.38 -5.07 4.36
CA PRO A 28 -13.77 -5.06 2.94
C PRO A 28 -15.29 -5.01 2.75
N ALA A 29 -16.02 -5.92 3.41
CA ALA A 29 -17.49 -5.96 3.29
C ALA A 29 -18.17 -4.72 3.88
N HIS A 30 -17.62 -4.10 4.94
CA HIS A 30 -18.17 -2.87 5.49
C HIS A 30 -17.96 -1.68 4.54
N LEU A 31 -16.79 -1.58 3.94
CA LEU A 31 -16.48 -0.54 2.95
C LEU A 31 -17.44 -0.60 1.75
N VAL A 32 -17.72 -1.81 1.26
CA VAL A 32 -18.71 -2.01 0.18
C VAL A 32 -20.10 -1.53 0.60
N ARG A 33 -20.56 -1.83 1.82
CA ARG A 33 -21.84 -1.33 2.33
C ARG A 33 -21.87 0.21 2.42
N LEU A 34 -20.81 0.84 2.84
CA LEU A 34 -20.70 2.30 2.86
C LEU A 34 -20.78 2.89 1.45
N ALA A 35 -20.05 2.31 0.49
CA ALA A 35 -20.10 2.70 -0.91
C ALA A 35 -21.53 2.58 -1.47
N HIS A 36 -22.23 1.47 -1.19
CA HIS A 36 -23.64 1.29 -1.58
C HIS A 36 -24.53 2.37 -0.98
N THR A 37 -24.41 2.65 0.32
CA THR A 37 -25.19 3.69 1.00
C THR A 37 -24.92 5.10 0.43
N ALA A 38 -23.69 5.35 -0.05
CA ALA A 38 -23.31 6.59 -0.73
C ALA A 38 -23.80 6.66 -2.19
N GLY A 39 -24.47 5.62 -2.68
CA GLY A 39 -24.97 5.54 -4.06
C GLY A 39 -23.90 5.27 -5.10
N ILE A 40 -22.76 4.69 -4.70
CA ILE A 40 -21.72 4.25 -5.62
C ILE A 40 -22.21 3.00 -6.37
N THR A 41 -22.07 3.02 -7.68
CA THR A 41 -22.50 1.93 -8.59
C THR A 41 -21.31 1.18 -9.20
N LEU A 42 -20.12 1.77 -9.18
CA LEU A 42 -18.85 1.18 -9.58
C LEU A 42 -17.79 1.51 -8.53
N MET A 43 -17.11 0.50 -8.00
CA MET A 43 -16.01 0.72 -7.06
C MET A 43 -14.79 -0.12 -7.40
N ALA A 44 -13.61 0.36 -7.02
CA ALA A 44 -12.40 -0.43 -6.98
C ALA A 44 -11.85 -0.49 -5.56
N LEU A 45 -11.30 -1.65 -5.20
CA LEU A 45 -10.49 -1.80 -4.01
C LEU A 45 -9.03 -1.81 -4.42
N THR A 46 -8.22 -0.94 -3.81
CA THR A 46 -6.85 -0.66 -4.23
C THR A 46 -5.91 -0.56 -3.04
N ASP A 47 -6.00 -1.52 -2.13
CA ASP A 47 -5.16 -1.57 -0.93
C ASP A 47 -3.66 -1.54 -1.25
N HIS A 48 -2.85 -0.97 -0.35
CA HIS A 48 -1.42 -0.90 -0.53
C HIS A 48 -0.77 -2.28 -0.56
N GLU A 49 -0.28 -2.66 -1.74
CA GLU A 49 0.61 -3.81 -1.97
C GLU A 49 0.02 -5.14 -1.46
N THR A 50 -1.31 -5.28 -1.46
CA THR A 50 -2.02 -6.50 -1.08
C THR A 50 -3.34 -6.66 -1.84
N LEU A 51 -3.71 -7.94 -2.11
CA LEU A 51 -5.01 -8.32 -2.66
C LEU A 51 -5.90 -9.02 -1.63
N TYR A 52 -5.50 -9.02 -0.35
CA TYR A 52 -6.16 -9.82 0.69
C TYR A 52 -7.66 -9.53 0.85
N GLY A 53 -8.09 -8.27 0.73
CA GLY A 53 -9.50 -7.86 0.86
C GLY A 53 -10.36 -8.00 -0.40
N VAL A 54 -9.76 -8.34 -1.54
CA VAL A 54 -10.42 -8.27 -2.87
C VAL A 54 -11.56 -9.28 -2.99
N GLU A 55 -11.36 -10.53 -2.57
CA GLU A 55 -12.37 -11.58 -2.69
C GLU A 55 -13.62 -11.28 -1.82
N GLU A 56 -13.41 -10.86 -0.57
CA GLU A 56 -14.49 -10.48 0.34
C GLU A 56 -15.27 -9.28 -0.20
N ALA A 57 -14.57 -8.25 -0.69
CA ALA A 57 -15.20 -7.07 -1.26
C ALA A 57 -15.99 -7.40 -2.54
N ALA A 58 -15.44 -8.21 -3.44
CA ALA A 58 -16.11 -8.64 -4.65
C ALA A 58 -17.40 -9.41 -4.34
N ALA A 59 -17.36 -10.34 -3.39
CA ALA A 59 -18.54 -11.09 -2.95
C ALA A 59 -19.60 -10.18 -2.31
N ALA A 60 -19.21 -9.16 -1.55
CA ALA A 60 -20.11 -8.19 -0.96
C ALA A 60 -20.73 -7.26 -2.02
N ALA A 61 -19.92 -6.79 -2.98
CA ALA A 61 -20.36 -5.92 -4.07
C ALA A 61 -21.39 -6.62 -4.97
N ALA A 62 -21.17 -7.89 -5.31
CA ALA A 62 -22.09 -8.70 -6.09
C ALA A 62 -23.46 -8.81 -5.43
N LYS A 63 -23.52 -8.97 -4.11
CA LYS A 63 -24.79 -9.03 -3.34
C LYS A 63 -25.57 -7.71 -3.35
N LEU A 64 -24.88 -6.59 -3.50
CA LEU A 64 -25.46 -5.24 -3.48
C LEU A 64 -25.63 -4.63 -4.88
N GLY A 65 -25.29 -5.38 -5.94
CA GLY A 65 -25.42 -4.91 -7.32
C GLY A 65 -24.42 -3.81 -7.70
N ILE A 66 -23.30 -3.69 -6.98
CA ILE A 66 -22.21 -2.77 -7.32
C ILE A 66 -21.26 -3.45 -8.29
N MET A 67 -20.91 -2.77 -9.37
CA MET A 67 -19.81 -3.20 -10.24
C MET A 67 -18.49 -3.07 -9.47
N PHE A 68 -17.74 -4.16 -9.41
CA PHE A 68 -16.49 -4.22 -8.64
C PHE A 68 -15.29 -4.43 -9.57
N LEU A 69 -14.28 -3.59 -9.40
CA LEU A 69 -13.02 -3.67 -10.12
C LEU A 69 -11.91 -4.03 -9.12
N PRO A 70 -11.33 -5.23 -9.21
CA PRO A 70 -10.19 -5.58 -8.37
C PRO A 70 -8.98 -4.74 -8.73
N GLY A 71 -8.29 -4.22 -7.73
CA GLY A 71 -7.12 -3.37 -7.91
C GLY A 71 -6.13 -3.52 -6.76
N VAL A 72 -4.99 -2.86 -6.92
CA VAL A 72 -3.95 -2.72 -5.91
C VAL A 72 -3.22 -1.40 -6.13
N GLU A 73 -2.79 -0.75 -5.06
CA GLU A 73 -1.90 0.41 -5.13
C GLU A 73 -0.47 -0.03 -4.81
N ILE A 74 0.45 0.26 -5.74
CA ILE A 74 1.87 -0.10 -5.62
C ILE A 74 2.70 1.16 -5.44
N ASN A 75 3.50 1.16 -4.38
CA ASN A 75 4.53 2.15 -4.14
C ASN A 75 5.75 1.87 -5.01
N THR A 76 6.18 2.81 -5.84
CA THR A 76 7.30 2.61 -6.75
C THR A 76 8.55 3.35 -6.31
N ALA A 77 9.72 2.81 -6.70
CA ALA A 77 11.00 3.48 -6.53
C ALA A 77 11.18 4.52 -7.62
N ALA A 78 10.91 5.78 -7.28
CA ALA A 78 11.21 6.94 -8.08
C ALA A 78 12.02 7.95 -7.25
N GLU A 79 12.46 9.04 -7.85
CA GLU A 79 13.14 10.13 -7.14
C GLU A 79 12.25 10.73 -6.05
N HIS A 80 10.94 10.78 -6.33
CA HIS A 80 9.86 11.06 -5.38
C HIS A 80 8.98 9.82 -5.20
N GLU A 81 8.22 9.76 -4.12
CA GLU A 81 7.29 8.66 -3.86
C GLU A 81 6.14 8.72 -4.88
N VAL A 82 6.06 7.71 -5.75
CA VAL A 82 5.05 7.61 -6.80
C VAL A 82 4.22 6.36 -6.55
N HIS A 83 2.91 6.54 -6.43
CA HIS A 83 1.98 5.45 -6.30
C HIS A 83 1.28 5.19 -7.64
N VAL A 84 1.14 3.92 -7.97
CA VAL A 84 0.47 3.48 -9.20
C VAL A 84 -0.64 2.50 -8.82
N LEU A 85 -1.86 2.82 -9.22
CA LEU A 85 -2.98 1.90 -9.13
C LEU A 85 -2.90 0.92 -10.30
N LEU A 86 -3.09 -0.36 -10.03
CA LEU A 86 -3.27 -1.39 -11.05
C LEU A 86 -4.69 -1.92 -10.95
N TYR A 87 -5.46 -1.81 -12.02
CA TYR A 87 -6.83 -2.33 -12.10
C TYR A 87 -6.92 -3.60 -12.94
N GLY A 88 -7.95 -4.39 -12.69
CA GLY A 88 -8.18 -5.65 -13.36
C GLY A 88 -7.22 -6.76 -12.92
N VAL A 89 -6.67 -6.61 -11.72
CA VAL A 89 -5.71 -7.58 -11.16
C VAL A 89 -6.42 -8.82 -10.62
N THR A 90 -5.74 -9.96 -10.76
CA THR A 90 -6.22 -11.24 -10.23
C THR A 90 -5.11 -11.99 -9.52
N PRO A 91 -5.44 -12.88 -8.55
CA PRO A 91 -4.43 -13.71 -7.89
C PRO A 91 -3.67 -14.66 -8.83
N GLN A 92 -4.14 -14.85 -10.06
CA GLN A 92 -3.50 -15.69 -11.10
C GLN A 92 -2.41 -14.94 -11.88
N MET A 93 -2.27 -13.64 -11.70
CA MET A 93 -1.20 -12.84 -12.30
C MET A 93 0.12 -13.15 -11.60
N GLY A 94 0.94 -14.01 -12.22
CA GLY A 94 2.12 -14.60 -11.57
C GLY A 94 3.22 -13.58 -11.24
N GLU A 95 3.52 -12.64 -12.13
CA GLU A 95 4.53 -11.59 -11.88
C GLU A 95 4.07 -10.64 -10.76
N LEU A 96 2.79 -10.23 -10.77
CA LEU A 96 2.23 -9.38 -9.73
C LEU A 96 2.21 -10.10 -8.36
N THR A 97 1.76 -11.36 -8.32
CA THR A 97 1.72 -12.14 -7.08
C THR A 97 3.12 -12.30 -6.49
N ASN A 98 4.13 -12.60 -7.32
CA ASN A 98 5.51 -12.68 -6.88
C ASN A 98 6.01 -11.34 -6.32
N LEU A 99 5.73 -10.23 -7.00
CA LEU A 99 6.08 -8.89 -6.51
C LEU A 99 5.45 -8.60 -5.15
N LEU A 100 4.16 -8.89 -4.98
CA LEU A 100 3.47 -8.68 -3.69
C LEU A 100 4.05 -9.56 -2.57
N CYS A 101 4.43 -10.80 -2.88
CA CYS A 101 5.12 -11.67 -1.93
C CYS A 101 6.50 -11.11 -1.53
N GLU A 102 7.30 -10.65 -2.49
CA GLU A 102 8.61 -10.05 -2.23
C GLU A 102 8.50 -8.77 -1.38
N ILE A 103 7.50 -7.93 -1.65
CA ILE A 103 7.24 -6.73 -0.87
C ILE A 103 6.83 -7.11 0.56
N SER A 104 5.92 -8.07 0.72
CA SER A 104 5.46 -8.56 2.03
C SER A 104 6.61 -9.13 2.86
N GLN A 105 7.47 -9.97 2.27
CA GLN A 105 8.66 -10.50 2.92
C GLN A 105 9.62 -9.37 3.32
N GLY A 106 9.87 -8.43 2.41
CA GLY A 106 10.71 -7.28 2.68
C GLY A 106 10.19 -6.41 3.84
N ARG A 107 8.88 -6.34 4.02
CA ARG A 107 8.24 -5.65 5.15
C ARG A 107 8.51 -6.36 6.48
N GLN A 108 8.34 -7.68 6.53
CA GLN A 108 8.58 -8.49 7.72
C GLN A 108 10.05 -8.42 8.17
N GLU A 109 10.98 -8.36 7.22
CA GLU A 109 12.42 -8.28 7.49
C GLU A 109 12.90 -6.88 7.90
N ARG A 110 12.08 -5.84 7.74
CA ARG A 110 12.56 -4.45 7.98
C ARG A 110 12.85 -4.16 9.43
N ALA A 111 11.97 -4.58 10.35
CA ALA A 111 12.20 -4.36 11.78
C ALA A 111 13.48 -5.04 12.27
N PRO A 112 13.71 -6.34 12.01
CA PRO A 112 14.99 -7.00 12.31
C PRO A 112 16.20 -6.28 11.71
N LYS A 113 16.14 -5.86 10.44
CA LYS A 113 17.26 -5.13 9.78
C LYS A 113 17.55 -3.78 10.42
N PHE A 114 16.54 -3.04 10.87
CA PHE A 114 16.75 -1.81 11.63
C PHE A 114 17.44 -2.11 12.96
N LEU A 115 16.96 -3.11 13.70
CA LEU A 115 17.52 -3.47 15.00
C LEU A 115 18.97 -3.94 14.90
N GLU A 116 19.28 -4.75 13.88
CA GLU A 116 20.67 -5.18 13.61
C GLU A 116 21.60 -4.00 13.35
N LYS A 117 21.22 -3.09 12.46
CA LYS A 117 22.01 -1.90 12.13
C LYS A 117 22.17 -0.96 13.32
N LEU A 118 21.12 -0.77 14.12
CA LEU A 118 21.18 0.04 15.33
C LEU A 118 22.05 -0.60 16.41
N ALA A 119 21.98 -1.92 16.57
CA ALA A 119 22.84 -2.67 17.50
C ALA A 119 24.32 -2.54 17.13
N ALA A 120 24.67 -2.59 15.83
CA ALA A 120 26.02 -2.36 15.33
C ALA A 120 26.55 -0.94 15.66
N LEU A 121 25.65 0.02 15.87
CA LEU A 121 25.98 1.39 16.31
C LEU A 121 25.94 1.57 17.84
N GLY A 122 25.81 0.47 18.59
CA GLY A 122 25.73 0.50 20.05
C GLY A 122 24.34 0.80 20.63
N MET A 123 23.32 0.97 19.78
CA MET A 123 21.94 1.26 20.18
C MET A 123 21.14 -0.04 20.27
N LYS A 124 21.14 -0.69 21.43
CA LYS A 124 20.43 -1.95 21.67
C LYS A 124 18.94 -1.70 21.87
N MET A 125 18.12 -2.28 21.00
CA MET A 125 16.66 -2.19 21.02
C MET A 125 16.05 -3.56 20.68
N THR A 126 14.81 -3.76 21.13
CA THR A 126 13.99 -4.95 20.82
C THR A 126 12.82 -4.59 19.87
N LEU A 127 12.11 -5.59 19.37
CA LEU A 127 10.89 -5.35 18.60
C LEU A 127 9.83 -4.59 19.41
N ASP A 128 9.70 -4.91 20.70
CA ASP A 128 8.74 -4.23 21.59
C ASP A 128 9.07 -2.74 21.78
N ASP A 129 10.36 -2.39 21.79
CA ASP A 129 10.80 -0.99 21.87
C ASP A 129 10.33 -0.17 20.67
N LEU A 130 10.11 -0.79 19.51
CA LEU A 130 9.63 -0.11 18.31
C LEU A 130 8.17 0.33 18.44
N GLN A 131 7.35 -0.39 19.23
CA GLN A 131 5.92 -0.11 19.41
C GLN A 131 5.21 0.06 18.06
N ILE A 132 5.38 -0.93 17.18
CA ILE A 132 4.76 -0.93 15.85
C ILE A 132 3.26 -1.09 16.05
N PRO A 133 2.43 -0.13 15.59
CA PRO A 133 0.98 -0.28 15.69
C PRO A 133 0.49 -1.51 14.93
N GLU A 134 -0.57 -2.15 15.46
CA GLU A 134 -1.19 -3.29 14.79
C GLU A 134 -1.64 -2.91 13.36
N GLY A 135 -1.40 -3.80 12.41
CA GLY A 135 -1.73 -3.57 11.00
C GLY A 135 -0.79 -2.61 10.26
N THR A 136 0.29 -2.15 10.89
CA THR A 136 1.27 -1.27 10.24
C THR A 136 2.64 -1.92 10.08
N ASP A 137 3.37 -1.49 9.06
CA ASP A 137 4.74 -1.92 8.82
C ASP A 137 5.75 -1.09 9.61
N CYS A 138 6.87 -1.72 9.99
CA CYS A 138 8.00 -0.99 10.54
C CYS A 138 8.56 -0.02 9.50
N ASN A 139 8.50 1.27 9.80
CA ASN A 139 9.02 2.34 8.96
C ASN A 139 9.97 3.26 9.71
N ARG A 140 10.73 4.08 8.97
CA ARG A 140 11.72 4.99 9.57
C ARG A 140 11.14 5.94 10.63
N PRO A 141 9.95 6.54 10.45
CA PRO A 141 9.30 7.34 11.51
C PRO A 141 9.04 6.58 12.81
N ILE A 142 8.64 5.31 12.74
CA ILE A 142 8.45 4.46 13.93
C ILE A 142 9.79 4.27 14.65
N VAL A 143 10.84 3.90 13.90
CA VAL A 143 12.18 3.73 14.45
C VAL A 143 12.73 5.04 15.04
N ALA A 144 12.53 6.18 14.37
CA ALA A 144 12.93 7.49 14.86
C ALA A 144 12.27 7.82 16.21
N ARG A 145 10.96 7.60 16.33
CA ARG A 145 10.25 7.80 17.62
C ARG A 145 10.76 6.86 18.71
N ALA A 146 11.10 5.61 18.36
CA ALA A 146 11.65 4.66 19.29
C ALA A 146 13.05 5.09 19.80
N LEU A 147 13.91 5.60 18.92
CA LEU A 147 15.23 6.15 19.29
C LEU A 147 15.11 7.34 20.26
N VAL A 148 14.10 8.22 20.04
CA VAL A 148 13.82 9.33 20.98
C VAL A 148 13.36 8.79 22.35
N ARG A 149 12.40 7.86 22.36
CA ARG A 149 11.91 7.26 23.63
C ARG A 149 13.02 6.59 24.43
N LYS A 150 13.98 5.96 23.76
CA LYS A 150 15.15 5.29 24.40
C LYS A 150 16.27 6.26 24.78
N GLY A 151 16.14 7.55 24.42
CA GLY A 151 17.15 8.57 24.72
C GLY A 151 18.42 8.49 23.87
N TYR A 152 18.41 7.78 22.76
CA TYR A 152 19.55 7.72 21.84
C TYR A 152 19.70 8.99 20.99
N VAL A 153 18.61 9.74 20.82
CA VAL A 153 18.55 11.04 20.14
C VAL A 153 17.52 11.95 20.83
N ASN A 154 17.64 13.26 20.62
CA ASN A 154 16.74 14.25 21.24
C ASN A 154 15.48 14.53 20.41
N SER A 155 15.52 14.24 19.10
CA SER A 155 14.37 14.46 18.19
C SER A 155 14.35 13.43 17.06
N THR A 156 13.18 13.29 16.45
CA THR A 156 13.05 12.48 15.24
C THR A 156 13.87 13.04 14.09
N GLN A 157 14.01 14.36 13.99
CA GLN A 157 14.86 15.01 12.99
C GLN A 157 16.31 14.57 13.15
N GLU A 158 16.86 14.63 14.38
CA GLU A 158 18.22 14.15 14.67
C GLU A 158 18.39 12.66 14.29
N ALA A 159 17.37 11.82 14.56
CA ALA A 159 17.38 10.42 14.16
C ALA A 159 17.56 10.25 12.65
N PHE A 160 16.85 11.04 11.84
CA PHE A 160 16.97 11.00 10.39
C PHE A 160 18.32 11.52 9.90
N GLU A 161 18.80 12.63 10.42
CA GLU A 161 20.05 13.25 10.01
C GLU A 161 21.26 12.37 10.31
N ARG A 162 21.26 11.69 11.45
CA ARG A 162 22.42 10.90 11.90
C ARG A 162 22.35 9.43 11.48
N TYR A 163 21.16 8.82 11.45
CA TYR A 163 21.05 7.35 11.39
C TYR A 163 20.12 6.82 10.30
N LEU A 164 18.94 7.40 10.09
CA LEU A 164 17.84 6.79 9.32
C LEU A 164 17.63 7.37 7.91
N GLY A 165 18.21 8.54 7.63
CA GLY A 165 18.14 9.18 6.33
C GLY A 165 18.80 8.35 5.23
N VAL A 166 18.57 8.69 3.98
CA VAL A 166 19.21 8.04 2.83
C VAL A 166 20.73 8.10 3.00
N ASN A 167 21.42 7.00 2.74
CA ASN A 167 22.88 6.84 2.90
C ASN A 167 23.39 6.97 4.35
N LYS A 168 22.53 6.97 5.36
CA LYS A 168 22.95 6.95 6.78
C LYS A 168 23.13 5.52 7.28
N PRO A 169 23.91 5.33 8.40
CA PRO A 169 24.34 4.00 8.84
C PRO A 169 23.22 3.00 9.12
N ALA A 170 22.10 3.45 9.68
CA ALA A 170 20.93 2.60 9.94
C ALA A 170 19.85 2.70 8.87
N TYR A 171 20.17 3.24 7.69
CA TYR A 171 19.23 3.24 6.58
C TYR A 171 18.92 1.82 6.12
N VAL A 172 17.64 1.47 6.07
CA VAL A 172 17.14 0.22 5.47
C VAL A 172 16.37 0.58 4.22
N LYS A 173 16.93 0.18 3.08
CA LYS A 173 16.31 0.40 1.76
C LYS A 173 14.98 -0.35 1.68
N ARG A 174 13.96 0.26 1.11
CA ARG A 174 12.77 -0.45 0.65
C ARG A 174 13.08 -1.16 -0.67
N ASN A 175 12.66 -2.41 -0.79
CA ASN A 175 12.65 -3.07 -2.08
C ASN A 175 11.40 -2.60 -2.83
N HIS A 176 11.54 -1.57 -3.63
CA HIS A 176 10.49 -1.11 -4.51
C HIS A 176 10.84 -1.48 -5.95
N ILE A 177 9.85 -1.88 -6.70
CA ILE A 177 9.93 -1.94 -8.15
C ILE A 177 10.02 -0.51 -8.70
N SER A 178 10.79 -0.27 -9.76
CA SER A 178 10.74 1.02 -10.44
C SER A 178 9.41 1.22 -11.14
N THR A 179 8.97 2.49 -11.29
CA THR A 179 7.73 2.80 -12.01
C THR A 179 7.74 2.20 -13.42
N GLU A 180 8.87 2.29 -14.14
CA GLU A 180 9.00 1.73 -15.48
C GLU A 180 8.84 0.20 -15.50
N GLN A 181 9.47 -0.50 -14.55
CA GLN A 181 9.35 -1.96 -14.44
C GLN A 181 7.91 -2.37 -14.10
N LEU A 182 7.25 -1.64 -13.19
CA LEU A 182 5.85 -1.89 -12.82
C LEU A 182 4.92 -1.72 -14.03
N LEU A 183 5.07 -0.65 -14.81
CA LEU A 183 4.26 -0.40 -16.01
C LEU A 183 4.45 -1.48 -17.07
N LYS A 184 5.69 -1.96 -17.27
CA LYS A 184 5.99 -3.07 -18.19
C LYS A 184 5.34 -4.37 -17.70
N MET A 185 5.41 -4.67 -16.43
CA MET A 185 4.77 -5.84 -15.82
C MET A 185 3.24 -5.77 -15.96
N ALA A 186 2.63 -4.64 -15.57
CA ALA A 186 1.19 -4.43 -15.68
C ALA A 186 0.69 -4.68 -17.11
N ARG A 187 1.42 -4.17 -18.12
CA ARG A 187 1.08 -4.38 -19.53
C ARG A 187 1.15 -5.85 -19.95
N ARG A 188 2.17 -6.59 -19.50
CA ARG A 188 2.30 -8.03 -19.82
C ARG A 188 1.18 -8.85 -19.20
N GLU A 189 0.78 -8.50 -17.99
CA GLU A 189 -0.27 -9.21 -17.25
C GLU A 189 -1.69 -8.70 -17.55
N GLY A 190 -1.84 -7.69 -18.42
CA GLY A 190 -3.15 -7.16 -18.81
C GLY A 190 -3.82 -6.26 -17.79
N ALA A 191 -3.09 -5.83 -16.75
CA ALA A 191 -3.58 -4.84 -15.79
C ALA A 191 -3.51 -3.42 -16.37
N VAL A 192 -4.42 -2.55 -15.91
CA VAL A 192 -4.48 -1.15 -16.32
C VAL A 192 -3.81 -0.28 -15.27
N PRO A 193 -2.61 0.29 -15.54
CA PRO A 193 -1.95 1.18 -14.60
C PRO A 193 -2.50 2.60 -14.66
N VAL A 194 -2.71 3.22 -13.51
CA VAL A 194 -3.16 4.61 -13.36
C VAL A 194 -2.32 5.29 -12.29
N LEU A 195 -1.85 6.52 -12.56
CA LEU A 195 -1.11 7.32 -11.60
C LEU A 195 -2.04 7.75 -10.47
N ALA A 196 -1.72 7.38 -9.23
CA ALA A 196 -2.49 7.78 -8.05
C ALA A 196 -2.16 9.24 -7.68
N HIS A 197 -3.17 9.96 -7.16
CA HIS A 197 -3.06 11.31 -6.56
C HIS A 197 -1.89 12.17 -7.11
N PRO A 198 -1.87 12.47 -8.41
CA PRO A 198 -0.72 13.15 -9.07
C PRO A 198 -0.39 14.53 -8.47
N GLY A 199 -1.35 15.18 -7.83
CA GLY A 199 -1.13 16.46 -7.16
C GLY A 199 -0.25 16.39 -5.91
N LEU A 200 0.07 15.21 -5.41
CA LEU A 200 0.99 15.00 -4.28
C LEU A 200 2.44 14.79 -4.72
N ILE A 201 2.69 14.59 -6.01
CA ILE A 201 4.04 14.45 -6.55
C ILE A 201 4.68 15.85 -6.58
N GLN A 202 5.67 16.04 -5.72
CA GLN A 202 6.43 17.29 -5.67
C GLN A 202 7.39 17.34 -6.87
N ASN A 203 7.37 18.46 -7.59
CA ASN A 203 8.34 18.79 -8.64
C ASN A 203 9.66 19.28 -8.02
#